data_2201c78b3de97fcb7db97d57e330760e
#
_entry.id   2201c78b3de97fcb7db97d57e330760e
#
_cell.length_a   1.000
_cell.length_b   1.000
_cell.length_c   1.000
_cell.angle_alpha   90.00
_cell.angle_beta   90.00
_cell.angle_gamma   90.00
#
_symmetry.space_group_name_H-M   'P 1'
#
loop_
_entity.id
_entity.type
_entity.pdbx_description
1 polymer ?
#
loop_
_entity_poly.entity_id
_entity_poly.type
_entity_poly.pdbx_seq_one_letter_code
_entity_poly.pdbx_strand_id
1 'polypeptide(L)'
;YAVSQLLGTMCAGEAYGIARLGELEDVEREDERSLFAHYNEILAHSRVEIFYMGRKTAADAAEAFREALKELPRGVCMAVGTSVVERAETVREKVETMDVAQGKLAIGLRTGCTAADEGYPALLMMNAIFGGGATSKLFTKVREEMSLCYYAGSSVEKFKGVMLVSSGIETANYETAKKEILNQLEQCRAGNISDYEFDSAKRY
;
A
#
# COMPACT_ATOMS: atom_id res chain seq x y z
N TYR A 1 7.04 -10.23 2.67
CA TYR A 1 7.89 -9.88 3.81
C TYR A 1 8.55 -8.51 3.64
N ALA A 2 9.39 -8.29 2.61
CA ALA A 2 10.17 -7.04 2.45
C ALA A 2 9.30 -5.76 2.46
N VAL A 3 8.16 -5.76 1.76
CA VAL A 3 7.23 -4.62 1.76
C VAL A 3 6.59 -4.40 3.14
N SER A 4 6.30 -5.46 3.89
CA SER A 4 5.79 -5.34 5.27
C SER A 4 6.85 -4.70 6.19
N GLN A 5 8.11 -5.14 6.09
CA GLN A 5 9.22 -4.55 6.85
C GLN A 5 9.50 -3.10 6.46
N LEU A 6 9.37 -2.79 5.16
CA LEU A 6 9.46 -1.41 4.67
C LEU A 6 8.38 -0.53 5.32
N LEU A 7 7.11 -0.97 5.31
CA LEU A 7 6.02 -0.21 5.91
C LEU A 7 6.19 -0.02 7.41
N GLY A 8 6.59 -1.05 8.15
CA GLY A 8 6.92 -0.94 9.59
C GLY A 8 8.03 0.06 9.87
N THR A 9 9.07 0.09 9.02
CA THR A 9 10.20 1.01 9.16
C THR A 9 9.82 2.44 8.74
N MET A 10 9.19 2.59 7.59
CA MET A 10 8.82 3.88 7.00
C MET A 10 7.76 4.60 7.83
N CYS A 11 6.77 3.85 8.32
CA CYS A 11 5.62 4.35 9.07
C CYS A 11 5.74 4.09 10.57
N ALA A 12 6.95 3.90 11.10
CA ALA A 12 7.15 3.73 12.54
C ALA A 12 6.57 4.92 13.31
N GLY A 13 5.73 4.63 14.30
CA GLY A 13 4.98 5.64 15.07
C GLY A 13 3.63 6.04 14.44
N GLU A 14 3.27 5.49 13.29
CA GLU A 14 1.96 5.66 12.66
C GLU A 14 1.16 4.34 12.74
N ALA A 15 -0.15 4.40 12.86
CA ALA A 15 -1.01 3.20 12.85
C ALA A 15 -0.80 2.34 11.58
N TYR A 16 -0.46 2.98 10.46
CA TYR A 16 -0.18 2.30 9.20
C TYR A 16 1.10 1.45 9.21
N GLY A 17 2.00 1.68 10.16
CA GLY A 17 3.23 0.89 10.35
C GLY A 17 3.01 -0.40 11.13
N ILE A 18 1.83 -0.58 11.75
CA ILE A 18 1.50 -1.81 12.49
C ILE A 18 1.33 -2.96 11.49
N ALA A 19 1.94 -4.10 11.79
CA ALA A 19 1.84 -5.28 10.95
C ALA A 19 0.38 -5.74 10.84
N ARG A 20 -0.13 -5.85 9.60
CA ARG A 20 -1.55 -6.14 9.33
C ARG A 20 -2.00 -7.52 9.84
N LEU A 21 -1.09 -8.45 9.97
CA LEU A 21 -1.33 -9.79 10.51
C LEU A 21 -0.99 -9.90 12.00
N GLY A 22 -0.59 -8.79 12.64
CA GLY A 22 -0.08 -8.77 14.00
C GLY A 22 1.35 -9.28 14.11
N GLU A 23 1.91 -9.17 15.30
CA GLU A 23 3.18 -9.78 15.65
C GLU A 23 2.92 -11.13 16.34
N LEU A 24 3.84 -12.08 16.19
CA LEU A 24 3.68 -13.43 16.75
C LEU A 24 3.45 -13.38 18.28
N GLU A 25 4.21 -12.54 18.96
CA GLU A 25 4.09 -12.36 20.42
C GLU A 25 2.72 -11.82 20.85
N ASP A 26 2.07 -10.99 20.02
CA ASP A 26 0.72 -10.50 20.28
C ASP A 26 -0.30 -11.63 20.09
N VAL A 27 -0.18 -12.38 18.99
CA VAL A 27 -1.07 -13.51 18.69
C VAL A 27 -0.98 -14.61 19.77
N GLU A 28 0.21 -14.89 20.29
CA GLU A 28 0.41 -15.89 21.35
C GLU A 28 -0.18 -15.47 22.70
N ARG A 29 -0.42 -14.18 22.93
CA ARG A 29 -1.04 -13.64 24.16
C ARG A 29 -2.57 -13.60 24.09
N GLU A 30 -3.14 -13.70 22.88
CA GLU A 30 -4.59 -13.67 22.71
C GLU A 30 -5.24 -15.00 23.15
N ASP A 31 -6.40 -14.87 23.80
CA ASP A 31 -7.25 -15.99 24.18
C ASP A 31 -8.70 -15.78 23.68
N GLU A 32 -9.55 -16.77 23.90
CA GLU A 32 -10.95 -16.70 23.47
C GLU A 32 -11.72 -15.56 24.15
N ARG A 33 -11.32 -15.10 25.32
CA ARG A 33 -12.00 -14.04 26.06
C ARG A 33 -11.60 -12.67 25.55
N SER A 34 -10.30 -12.43 25.35
CA SER A 34 -9.79 -11.18 24.77
C SER A 34 -10.33 -10.97 23.36
N LEU A 35 -10.32 -12.03 22.55
CA LEU A 35 -10.87 -12.01 21.19
C LEU A 35 -12.38 -11.71 21.18
N PHE A 36 -13.16 -12.37 22.05
CA PHE A 36 -14.60 -12.13 22.14
C PHE A 36 -14.94 -10.72 22.65
N ALA A 37 -14.17 -10.21 23.63
CA ALA A 37 -14.31 -8.84 24.11
C ALA A 37 -14.05 -7.82 22.99
N HIS A 38 -12.98 -8.00 22.24
CA HIS A 38 -12.63 -7.13 21.11
C HIS A 38 -13.69 -7.22 19.98
N TYR A 39 -14.21 -8.40 19.67
CA TYR A 39 -15.31 -8.59 18.73
C TYR A 39 -16.55 -7.77 19.13
N ASN A 40 -16.95 -7.82 20.39
CA ASN A 40 -18.08 -7.04 20.89
C ASN A 40 -17.82 -5.53 20.85
N GLU A 41 -16.59 -5.10 21.13
CA GLU A 41 -16.17 -3.70 21.02
C GLU A 41 -16.28 -3.20 19.58
N ILE A 42 -15.80 -3.97 18.60
CA ILE A 42 -15.95 -3.67 17.17
C ILE A 42 -17.44 -3.52 16.80
N LEU A 43 -18.27 -4.49 17.19
CA LEU A 43 -19.71 -4.44 16.91
C LEU A 43 -20.41 -3.23 17.55
N ALA A 44 -19.98 -2.82 18.75
CA ALA A 44 -20.55 -1.69 19.46
C ALA A 44 -20.14 -0.34 18.86
N HIS A 45 -18.89 -0.17 18.44
CA HIS A 45 -18.30 1.13 18.16
C HIS A 45 -17.90 1.38 16.70
N SER A 46 -17.90 0.34 15.85
CA SER A 46 -17.55 0.52 14.44
C SER A 46 -18.74 1.02 13.62
N ARG A 47 -18.43 1.78 12.57
CA ARG A 47 -19.42 2.12 11.54
C ARG A 47 -19.82 0.85 10.79
N VAL A 48 -21.12 0.63 10.62
CA VAL A 48 -21.67 -0.48 9.84
C VAL A 48 -22.28 0.05 8.56
N GLU A 49 -21.83 -0.45 7.43
CA GLU A 49 -22.41 -0.20 6.11
C GLU A 49 -22.86 -1.54 5.50
N ILE A 50 -24.09 -1.57 5.00
CA ILE A 50 -24.69 -2.78 4.45
C ILE A 50 -25.00 -2.57 2.98
N PHE A 51 -24.41 -3.37 2.12
CA PHE A 51 -24.66 -3.40 0.69
C PHE A 51 -25.47 -4.66 0.36
N TYR A 52 -26.65 -4.44 -0.25
CA TYR A 52 -27.51 -5.54 -0.64
C TYR A 52 -27.71 -5.59 -2.15
N MET A 53 -27.54 -6.77 -2.70
CA MET A 53 -27.88 -7.10 -4.08
C MET A 53 -28.70 -8.39 -4.10
N GLY A 54 -29.93 -8.32 -4.57
CA GLY A 54 -30.85 -9.47 -4.56
C GLY A 54 -32.25 -9.12 -5.13
N ARG A 55 -33.21 -10.02 -4.89
CA ARG A 55 -34.56 -9.90 -5.47
C ARG A 55 -35.53 -9.08 -4.62
N LYS A 56 -35.25 -8.85 -3.34
CA LYS A 56 -36.09 -8.06 -2.47
C LYS A 56 -35.99 -6.58 -2.82
N THR A 57 -37.03 -5.82 -2.54
CA THR A 57 -36.96 -4.35 -2.63
C THR A 57 -35.93 -3.80 -1.61
N ALA A 58 -35.45 -2.59 -1.84
CA ALA A 58 -34.56 -1.93 -0.88
C ALA A 58 -35.21 -1.74 0.48
N ALA A 59 -36.54 -1.46 0.51
CA ALA A 59 -37.30 -1.31 1.75
C ALA A 59 -37.41 -2.61 2.55
N ASP A 60 -37.75 -3.72 1.88
CA ASP A 60 -37.87 -5.04 2.52
C ASP A 60 -36.51 -5.53 3.03
N ALA A 61 -35.43 -5.28 2.27
CA ALA A 61 -34.08 -5.62 2.68
C ALA A 61 -33.65 -4.80 3.91
N ALA A 62 -33.90 -3.49 3.88
CA ALA A 62 -33.57 -2.60 5.01
C ALA A 62 -34.33 -3.00 6.29
N GLU A 63 -35.62 -3.38 6.18
CA GLU A 63 -36.39 -3.85 7.32
C GLU A 63 -35.83 -5.16 7.87
N ALA A 64 -35.50 -6.13 7.01
CA ALA A 64 -34.93 -7.39 7.43
C ALA A 64 -33.59 -7.17 8.16
N PHE A 65 -32.74 -6.24 7.70
CA PHE A 65 -31.48 -5.92 8.39
C PHE A 65 -31.71 -5.20 9.72
N ARG A 66 -32.67 -4.27 9.80
CA ARG A 66 -33.01 -3.61 11.08
C ARG A 66 -33.47 -4.63 12.11
N GLU A 67 -34.33 -5.56 11.72
CA GLU A 67 -34.80 -6.61 12.61
C GLU A 67 -33.68 -7.54 13.05
N ALA A 68 -32.83 -7.98 12.12
CA ALA A 68 -31.70 -8.86 12.42
C ALA A 68 -30.64 -8.21 13.34
N LEU A 69 -30.48 -6.91 13.28
CA LEU A 69 -29.47 -6.16 14.02
C LEU A 69 -30.01 -5.42 15.25
N LYS A 70 -31.30 -5.53 15.57
CA LYS A 70 -31.93 -4.76 16.66
C LYS A 70 -31.33 -5.03 18.04
N GLU A 71 -30.87 -6.27 18.27
CA GLU A 71 -30.27 -6.68 19.54
C GLU A 71 -28.74 -6.41 19.60
N LEU A 72 -28.17 -5.89 18.51
CA LEU A 72 -26.75 -5.59 18.46
C LEU A 72 -26.44 -4.38 19.37
N PRO A 73 -25.60 -4.51 20.40
CA PRO A 73 -25.26 -3.38 21.24
C PRO A 73 -24.52 -2.31 20.42
N ARG A 74 -25.09 -1.10 20.39
CA ARG A 74 -24.53 0.03 19.65
C ARG A 74 -24.19 1.16 20.60
N GLY A 75 -22.91 1.49 20.65
CA GLY A 75 -22.38 2.66 21.36
C GLY A 75 -22.12 3.85 20.42
N VAL A 76 -21.30 4.77 20.86
CA VAL A 76 -20.86 5.89 20.03
C VAL A 76 -19.86 5.36 19.01
N CYS A 77 -20.18 5.60 17.72
CA CYS A 77 -19.27 5.21 16.64
C CYS A 77 -17.98 6.03 16.71
N MET A 78 -16.86 5.33 16.80
CA MET A 78 -15.55 5.96 16.76
C MET A 78 -15.22 6.37 15.31
N ALA A 79 -14.88 7.64 15.13
CA ALA A 79 -14.38 8.12 13.85
C ALA A 79 -12.97 7.58 13.62
N VAL A 80 -12.79 6.83 12.53
CA VAL A 80 -11.49 6.37 12.09
C VAL A 80 -10.97 7.32 11.03
N GLY A 81 -9.86 7.99 11.30
CA GLY A 81 -9.19 8.87 10.35
C GLY A 81 -7.82 8.31 9.97
N THR A 82 -7.42 8.50 8.72
CA THR A 82 -6.06 8.21 8.27
C THR A 82 -5.23 9.48 8.40
N SER A 83 -4.18 9.45 9.22
CA SER A 83 -3.20 10.53 9.21
C SER A 83 -2.26 10.38 8.02
N VAL A 84 -2.07 11.45 7.25
CA VAL A 84 -1.13 11.48 6.13
C VAL A 84 0.12 12.23 6.56
N VAL A 85 1.27 11.58 6.45
CA VAL A 85 2.57 12.21 6.62
C VAL A 85 3.11 12.52 5.22
N GLU A 86 3.10 13.80 4.86
CA GLU A 86 3.42 14.24 3.50
C GLU A 86 4.90 14.11 3.14
N ARG A 87 5.79 14.25 4.12
CA ARG A 87 7.24 14.25 3.91
C ARG A 87 7.95 13.43 4.97
N ALA A 88 9.02 12.77 4.55
CA ALA A 88 9.94 12.14 5.49
C ALA A 88 10.97 13.19 5.95
N GLU A 89 11.18 13.30 7.26
CA GLU A 89 12.24 14.15 7.81
C GLU A 89 13.62 13.55 7.55
N THR A 90 13.71 12.22 7.63
CA THR A 90 14.96 11.47 7.41
C THR A 90 14.70 10.22 6.59
N VAL A 91 15.70 9.82 5.79
CA VAL A 91 15.69 8.51 5.14
C VAL A 91 15.97 7.44 6.20
N ARG A 92 15.14 6.42 6.23
CA ARG A 92 15.32 5.23 7.08
C ARG A 92 15.71 4.05 6.21
N GLU A 93 16.67 3.27 6.66
CA GLU A 93 17.13 2.08 5.95
C GLU A 93 17.15 0.89 6.91
N LYS A 94 16.70 -0.27 6.44
CA LYS A 94 16.74 -1.53 7.17
C LYS A 94 17.28 -2.61 6.23
N VAL A 95 18.30 -3.31 6.68
CA VAL A 95 18.89 -4.45 5.95
C VAL A 95 18.77 -5.68 6.82
N GLU A 96 18.25 -6.75 6.26
CA GLU A 96 18.18 -8.07 6.90
C GLU A 96 18.88 -9.10 6.01
N THR A 97 19.76 -9.89 6.62
CA THR A 97 20.44 -10.98 5.92
C THR A 97 19.69 -12.28 6.16
N MET A 98 19.33 -12.95 5.07
CA MET A 98 18.61 -14.23 5.08
C MET A 98 19.29 -15.22 4.13
N ASP A 99 19.21 -16.50 4.43
CA ASP A 99 19.64 -17.57 3.52
C ASP A 99 18.57 -17.79 2.43
N VAL A 100 18.62 -16.93 1.42
CA VAL A 100 17.67 -16.95 0.29
C VAL A 100 18.41 -16.78 -1.03
N ALA A 101 17.92 -17.43 -2.06
CA ALA A 101 18.53 -17.37 -3.40
C ALA A 101 18.38 -15.99 -4.07
N GLN A 102 17.44 -15.14 -3.60
CA GLN A 102 17.11 -13.86 -4.24
C GLN A 102 16.91 -12.76 -3.21
N GLY A 103 17.66 -11.67 -3.36
CA GLY A 103 17.43 -10.44 -2.59
C GLY A 103 16.09 -9.77 -2.92
N LYS A 104 15.51 -9.10 -1.94
CA LYS A 104 14.31 -8.28 -2.09
C LYS A 104 14.62 -6.84 -1.72
N LEU A 105 14.58 -5.96 -2.71
CA LEU A 105 14.70 -4.52 -2.53
C LEU A 105 13.30 -3.89 -2.50
N ALA A 106 13.01 -3.14 -1.45
CA ALA A 106 11.80 -2.36 -1.34
C ALA A 106 12.13 -0.90 -0.98
N ILE A 107 11.51 0.06 -1.67
CA ILE A 107 11.68 1.50 -1.45
C ILE A 107 10.31 2.13 -1.23
N GLY A 108 10.17 2.89 -0.15
CA GLY A 108 8.96 3.64 0.17
C GLY A 108 9.17 5.14 -0.01
N LEU A 109 8.23 5.79 -0.65
CA LEU A 109 8.24 7.22 -0.94
C LEU A 109 6.98 7.87 -0.39
N ARG A 110 7.11 9.02 0.28
CA ARG A 110 5.97 9.88 0.64
C ARG A 110 5.62 10.74 -0.56
N THR A 111 4.40 10.62 -1.05
CA THR A 111 3.94 11.38 -2.23
C THR A 111 3.27 12.69 -1.84
N GLY A 112 2.79 12.80 -0.59
CA GLY A 112 1.98 13.94 -0.13
C GLY A 112 0.67 14.10 -0.90
N CYS A 113 0.23 13.04 -1.62
CA CYS A 113 -0.96 13.07 -2.46
C CYS A 113 -1.81 11.82 -2.20
N THR A 114 -3.08 12.00 -1.93
CA THR A 114 -4.08 10.96 -1.67
C THR A 114 -5.18 11.00 -2.71
N ALA A 115 -6.09 10.03 -2.68
CA ALA A 115 -7.25 10.00 -3.58
C ALA A 115 -8.22 11.19 -3.42
N ALA A 116 -8.09 11.98 -2.36
CA ALA A 116 -8.89 13.20 -2.14
C ALA A 116 -8.27 14.44 -2.81
N ASP A 117 -7.03 14.35 -3.28
CA ASP A 117 -6.30 15.47 -3.84
C ASP A 117 -6.50 15.58 -5.36
N GLU A 118 -6.61 16.79 -5.89
CA GLU A 118 -6.75 17.05 -7.33
C GLU A 118 -5.57 16.48 -8.15
N GLY A 119 -4.39 16.38 -7.56
CA GLY A 119 -3.19 15.84 -8.18
C GLY A 119 -3.16 14.31 -8.29
N TYR A 120 -4.13 13.60 -7.68
CA TYR A 120 -4.10 12.14 -7.65
C TYR A 120 -4.12 11.45 -9.03
N PRO A 121 -4.93 11.89 -10.02
CA PRO A 121 -4.87 11.32 -11.38
C PRO A 121 -3.50 11.47 -12.03
N ALA A 122 -2.81 12.59 -11.81
CA ALA A 122 -1.46 12.80 -12.31
C ALA A 122 -0.45 11.87 -11.62
N LEU A 123 -0.60 11.63 -10.31
CA LEU A 123 0.20 10.66 -9.57
C LEU A 123 0.00 9.23 -10.11
N LEU A 124 -1.23 8.83 -10.43
CA LEU A 124 -1.50 7.52 -11.04
C LEU A 124 -0.84 7.40 -12.41
N MET A 125 -0.95 8.42 -13.26
CA MET A 125 -0.29 8.46 -14.55
C MET A 125 1.23 8.35 -14.41
N MET A 126 1.82 9.12 -13.50
CA MET A 126 3.26 9.06 -13.20
C MET A 126 3.66 7.66 -12.72
N ASN A 127 2.88 7.05 -11.83
CA ASN A 127 3.15 5.69 -11.37
C ASN A 127 3.08 4.66 -12.51
N ALA A 128 2.11 4.80 -13.43
CA ALA A 128 2.01 3.92 -14.60
C ALA A 128 3.26 4.01 -15.49
N ILE A 129 3.77 5.23 -15.73
CA ILE A 129 5.01 5.47 -16.48
C ILE A 129 6.23 4.94 -15.72
N PHE A 130 6.30 5.18 -14.41
CA PHE A 130 7.46 4.83 -13.59
C PHE A 130 7.61 3.32 -13.40
N GLY A 131 6.58 2.65 -12.84
CA GLY A 131 6.70 1.24 -12.46
C GLY A 131 5.39 0.45 -12.48
N GLY A 132 4.30 0.99 -13.05
CA GLY A 132 2.98 0.38 -12.98
C GLY A 132 2.76 -0.80 -13.93
N GLY A 133 3.55 -0.98 -14.97
CA GLY A 133 3.30 -2.02 -15.97
C GLY A 133 4.52 -2.41 -16.81
N ALA A 134 4.30 -3.29 -17.77
CA ALA A 134 5.36 -3.85 -18.64
C ALA A 134 5.99 -2.83 -19.61
N THR A 135 5.41 -1.67 -19.77
CA THR A 135 5.95 -0.56 -20.58
C THR A 135 6.56 0.54 -19.71
N SER A 136 6.61 0.35 -18.38
CA SER A 136 7.14 1.32 -17.45
C SER A 136 8.67 1.40 -17.48
N LYS A 137 9.20 2.53 -17.01
CA LYS A 137 10.64 2.76 -16.92
C LYS A 137 11.35 1.70 -16.09
N LEU A 138 10.78 1.30 -14.94
CA LEU A 138 11.39 0.24 -14.12
C LEU A 138 11.44 -1.09 -14.86
N PHE A 139 10.37 -1.45 -15.57
CA PHE A 139 10.36 -2.69 -16.33
C PHE A 139 11.35 -2.63 -17.50
N THR A 140 11.29 -1.60 -18.34
CA THR A 140 12.09 -1.52 -19.55
C THR A 140 13.58 -1.26 -19.26
N LYS A 141 13.90 -0.34 -18.35
CA LYS A 141 15.29 0.04 -18.07
C LYS A 141 15.96 -0.89 -17.07
N VAL A 142 15.34 -1.11 -15.90
CA VAL A 142 16.00 -1.84 -14.79
C VAL A 142 15.98 -3.35 -15.03
N ARG A 143 14.82 -3.87 -15.51
CA ARG A 143 14.67 -5.31 -15.75
C ARG A 143 15.19 -5.73 -17.13
N GLU A 144 14.69 -5.14 -18.22
CA GLU A 144 14.98 -5.63 -19.57
C GLU A 144 16.36 -5.18 -20.10
N GLU A 145 16.63 -3.87 -20.07
CA GLU A 145 17.88 -3.35 -20.65
C GLU A 145 19.11 -3.65 -19.78
N MET A 146 19.00 -3.43 -18.46
CA MET A 146 20.13 -3.61 -17.55
C MET A 146 20.19 -4.99 -16.89
N SER A 147 19.13 -5.77 -16.98
CA SER A 147 19.03 -7.11 -16.39
C SER A 147 19.38 -7.17 -14.89
N LEU A 148 19.07 -6.10 -14.14
CA LEU A 148 19.44 -5.96 -12.73
C LEU A 148 18.50 -6.72 -11.78
N CYS A 149 17.34 -7.11 -12.27
CA CYS A 149 16.30 -7.69 -11.43
C CYS A 149 15.38 -8.64 -12.21
N TYR A 150 14.74 -9.57 -11.50
CA TYR A 150 13.72 -10.45 -12.06
C TYR A 150 12.37 -9.73 -12.26
N TYR A 151 12.08 -8.81 -11.38
CA TYR A 151 10.95 -7.90 -11.48
C TYR A 151 11.30 -6.57 -10.83
N ALA A 152 10.73 -5.50 -11.33
CA ALA A 152 10.69 -4.19 -10.70
C ALA A 152 9.35 -3.53 -11.01
N GLY A 153 8.73 -2.95 -10.01
CA GLY A 153 7.46 -2.27 -10.17
C GLY A 153 7.15 -1.32 -9.03
N SER A 154 6.18 -0.45 -9.24
CA SER A 154 5.70 0.48 -8.24
C SER A 154 4.18 0.47 -8.11
N SER A 155 3.69 0.82 -6.94
CA SER A 155 2.26 0.97 -6.63
C SER A 155 2.04 2.17 -5.72
N VAL A 156 0.84 2.75 -5.77
CA VAL A 156 0.43 3.89 -4.94
C VAL A 156 -0.61 3.44 -3.94
N GLU A 157 -0.36 3.76 -2.66
CA GLU A 157 -1.33 3.60 -1.57
C GLU A 157 -2.17 4.88 -1.46
N LYS A 158 -3.33 4.84 -2.08
CA LYS A 158 -4.19 6.00 -2.34
C LYS A 158 -4.68 6.76 -1.12
N PHE A 159 -4.85 6.08 0.03
CA PHE A 159 -5.35 6.73 1.26
C PHE A 159 -4.23 7.21 2.18
N LYS A 160 -3.01 6.73 1.97
CA LYS A 160 -1.87 7.04 2.82
C LYS A 160 -0.89 8.03 2.19
N GLY A 161 -1.02 8.28 0.89
CA GLY A 161 -0.08 9.13 0.16
C GLY A 161 1.33 8.54 0.13
N VAL A 162 1.42 7.23 -0.10
CA VAL A 162 2.67 6.48 -0.15
C VAL A 162 2.79 5.77 -1.49
N MET A 163 3.98 5.82 -2.08
CA MET A 163 4.35 4.98 -3.22
C MET A 163 5.35 3.93 -2.74
N LEU A 164 5.11 2.70 -3.16
CA LEU A 164 5.95 1.54 -2.87
C LEU A 164 6.59 1.05 -4.15
N VAL A 165 7.89 0.86 -4.13
CA VAL A 165 8.65 0.18 -5.17
C VAL A 165 9.11 -1.15 -4.62
N SER A 166 8.98 -2.22 -5.39
CA SER A 166 9.51 -3.54 -5.04
C SER A 166 10.24 -4.15 -6.21
N SER A 167 11.34 -4.84 -5.92
CA SER A 167 12.19 -5.50 -6.90
C SER A 167 12.81 -6.77 -6.33
N GLY A 168 12.89 -7.80 -7.17
CA GLY A 168 13.62 -9.04 -6.87
C GLY A 168 14.96 -9.01 -7.57
N ILE A 169 16.05 -8.87 -6.81
CA ILE A 169 17.40 -8.61 -7.30
C ILE A 169 18.36 -9.77 -6.97
N GLU A 170 19.45 -9.86 -7.69
CA GLU A 170 20.64 -10.54 -7.19
C GLU A 170 21.34 -9.64 -6.16
N THR A 171 21.81 -10.23 -5.06
CA THR A 171 22.40 -9.44 -3.96
C THR A 171 23.58 -8.59 -4.44
N ALA A 172 24.39 -9.10 -5.39
CA ALA A 172 25.49 -8.35 -5.98
C ALA A 172 25.07 -7.08 -6.73
N ASN A 173 23.83 -7.03 -7.21
CA ASN A 173 23.28 -5.92 -7.99
C ASN A 173 22.57 -4.86 -7.13
N TYR A 174 22.56 -5.00 -5.78
CA TYR A 174 21.78 -4.15 -4.89
C TYR A 174 22.01 -2.65 -5.10
N GLU A 175 23.25 -2.19 -5.01
CA GLU A 175 23.57 -0.77 -5.13
C GLU A 175 23.26 -0.23 -6.53
N THR A 176 23.55 -1.01 -7.56
CA THR A 176 23.28 -0.61 -8.96
C THR A 176 21.79 -0.53 -9.22
N ALA A 177 21.01 -1.51 -8.77
CA ALA A 177 19.55 -1.52 -8.92
C ALA A 177 18.90 -0.39 -8.13
N LYS A 178 19.29 -0.16 -6.88
CA LYS A 178 18.81 0.94 -6.04
C LYS A 178 19.06 2.30 -6.72
N LYS A 179 20.30 2.51 -7.19
CA LYS A 179 20.69 3.74 -7.89
C LYS A 179 19.87 3.95 -9.15
N GLU A 180 19.71 2.91 -9.97
CA GLU A 180 18.97 3.03 -11.22
C GLU A 180 17.47 3.25 -11.00
N ILE A 181 16.85 2.58 -10.03
CA ILE A 181 15.45 2.83 -9.66
C ILE A 181 15.25 4.31 -9.29
N LEU A 182 16.12 4.86 -8.46
CA LEU A 182 16.05 6.28 -8.08
C LEU A 182 16.35 7.21 -9.26
N ASN A 183 17.28 6.84 -10.16
CA ASN A 183 17.52 7.57 -11.39
C ASN A 183 16.26 7.64 -12.28
N GLN A 184 15.55 6.53 -12.46
CA GLN A 184 14.32 6.52 -13.25
C GLN A 184 13.20 7.38 -12.62
N LEU A 185 13.15 7.48 -11.30
CA LEU A 185 12.26 8.42 -10.62
C LEU A 185 12.64 9.88 -10.96
N GLU A 186 13.93 10.22 -10.94
CA GLU A 186 14.41 11.56 -11.33
C GLU A 186 14.14 11.84 -12.82
N GLN A 187 14.21 10.85 -13.70
CA GLN A 187 13.82 11.03 -15.11
C GLN A 187 12.33 11.42 -15.23
N CYS A 188 11.44 10.76 -14.43
CA CYS A 188 10.03 11.16 -14.37
C CYS A 188 9.86 12.60 -13.86
N ARG A 189 10.58 13.00 -12.80
CA ARG A 189 10.54 14.35 -12.24
C ARG A 189 11.03 15.42 -13.20
N ALA A 190 12.05 15.10 -14.00
CA ALA A 190 12.60 15.99 -15.02
C ALA A 190 11.72 16.08 -16.27
N GLY A 191 10.65 15.31 -16.37
CA GLY A 191 9.79 15.27 -17.56
C GLY A 191 10.39 14.50 -18.74
N ASN A 192 11.43 13.70 -18.52
CA ASN A 192 12.04 12.84 -19.53
C ASN A 192 11.15 11.60 -19.78
N ILE A 193 10.01 11.86 -20.39
CA ILE A 193 8.96 10.88 -20.71
C ILE A 193 8.73 10.93 -22.21
N SER A 194 8.87 9.78 -22.86
CA SER A 194 8.58 9.67 -24.30
C SER A 194 7.08 9.59 -24.57
N ASP A 195 6.67 9.95 -25.78
CA ASP A 195 5.29 9.82 -26.23
C ASP A 195 4.78 8.37 -26.13
N TYR A 196 5.65 7.39 -26.38
CA TYR A 196 5.33 5.97 -26.24
C TYR A 196 5.00 5.59 -24.79
N GLU A 197 5.82 6.02 -23.81
CA GLU A 197 5.59 5.77 -22.38
C GLU A 197 4.29 6.43 -21.92
N PHE A 198 4.07 7.68 -22.33
CA PHE A 198 2.88 8.44 -21.98
C PHE A 198 1.60 7.82 -22.56
N ASP A 199 1.60 7.48 -23.86
CA ASP A 199 0.45 6.87 -24.50
C ASP A 199 0.18 5.44 -24.03
N SER A 200 1.22 4.71 -23.63
CA SER A 200 1.07 3.39 -23.01
C SER A 200 0.47 3.50 -21.59
N ALA A 201 0.88 4.48 -20.81
CA ALA A 201 0.34 4.72 -19.49
C ALA A 201 -1.15 5.13 -19.50
N LYS A 202 -1.62 5.84 -20.53
CA LYS A 202 -3.05 6.16 -20.69
C LYS A 202 -3.93 4.92 -20.92
N ARG A 203 -3.35 3.82 -21.40
CA ARG A 203 -4.06 2.57 -21.70
C ARG A 203 -3.97 1.55 -20.58
N TYR A 204 -3.10 1.79 -19.60
CA TYR A 204 -2.90 0.98 -18.43
C TYR A 204 -3.99 1.26 -17.38
#